data_e19835e05b8cfd93baa20ede60d32ce3
#
_entry.id   e19835e05b8cfd93baa20ede60d32ce3
#
_cell.length_a   1.000
_cell.length_b   1.000
_cell.length_c   1.000
_cell.angle_alpha   90.00
_cell.angle_beta   90.00
_cell.angle_gamma   90.00
#
_symmetry.space_group_name_H-M   'P 1'
#
loop_
_entity.id
_entity.type
_entity.pdbx_description
1 polymer ?
#
loop_
_entity_poly.entity_id
_entity_poly.type
_entity_poly.pdbx_seq_one_letter_code
_entity_poly.pdbx_strand_id
1 'polypeptide(L)'
;MRRNRSTLFLGILLILLGIWLVVSRQVPELQQWLDVEFSWPIWTIGAGILIFIIGLIVGAPGMAVPASIVTGIGCILYYQNVTGDFASWSYMWTLIPGFVGVGLILAGLLGENTRKNISSGLNLIVISVVLFLIFGTLFGGLAILGPYGPAILLIALGVYILVRGFMRPNGGQKEGQNETR
;
A
#
# COMPACT_ATOMS: atom_id res chain seq x y z
N MET A 1 -5.98 -4.07 -39.94
CA MET A 1 -6.13 -3.04 -38.88
C MET A 1 -6.70 -3.70 -37.65
N ARG A 2 -5.87 -4.10 -36.68
CA ARG A 2 -6.33 -4.60 -35.36
C ARG A 2 -6.87 -3.41 -34.55
N ARG A 3 -8.15 -3.23 -34.58
CA ARG A 3 -8.85 -2.24 -33.76
C ARG A 3 -8.54 -2.51 -32.30
N ASN A 4 -7.73 -1.64 -31.67
CA ASN A 4 -7.33 -1.76 -30.26
C ASN A 4 -8.60 -1.71 -29.39
N ARG A 5 -9.14 -2.86 -28.99
CA ARG A 5 -10.31 -2.97 -28.11
C ARG A 5 -10.10 -2.23 -26.80
N SER A 6 -8.87 -2.17 -26.31
CA SER A 6 -8.49 -1.43 -25.09
C SER A 6 -8.69 0.09 -25.23
N THR A 7 -8.35 0.68 -26.39
CA THR A 7 -8.54 2.13 -26.61
C THR A 7 -10.02 2.50 -26.71
N LEU A 8 -10.84 1.65 -27.33
CA LEU A 8 -12.29 1.83 -27.35
C LEU A 8 -12.90 1.72 -25.96
N PHE A 9 -12.45 0.74 -25.15
CA PHE A 9 -12.94 0.54 -23.78
C PHE A 9 -12.58 1.74 -22.91
N LEU A 10 -11.34 2.26 -23.03
CA LEU A 10 -10.90 3.45 -22.32
C LEU A 10 -11.72 4.70 -22.72
N GLY A 11 -11.98 4.87 -24.02
CA GLY A 11 -12.80 5.98 -24.53
C GLY A 11 -14.24 5.95 -24.00
N ILE A 12 -14.87 4.78 -24.02
CA ILE A 12 -16.22 4.59 -23.49
C ILE A 12 -16.25 4.87 -21.97
N LEU A 13 -15.26 4.38 -21.23
CA LEU A 13 -15.14 4.60 -19.78
C LEU A 13 -14.99 6.07 -19.44
N LEU A 14 -14.16 6.81 -20.17
CA LEU A 14 -13.99 8.26 -20.01
C LEU A 14 -15.27 9.04 -20.34
N ILE A 15 -16.01 8.64 -21.38
CA ILE A 15 -17.29 9.26 -21.74
C ILE A 15 -18.33 9.01 -20.64
N LEU A 16 -18.43 7.78 -20.13
CA LEU A 16 -19.35 7.44 -19.06
C LEU A 16 -19.00 8.20 -17.77
N LEU A 17 -17.72 8.32 -17.44
CA LEU A 17 -17.23 9.12 -16.30
C LEU A 17 -17.58 10.60 -16.48
N GLY A 18 -17.40 11.15 -17.68
CA GLY A 18 -17.75 12.53 -18.01
C GLY A 18 -19.27 12.79 -17.91
N ILE A 19 -20.10 11.91 -18.45
CA ILE A 19 -21.56 11.96 -18.31
C ILE A 19 -21.96 11.88 -16.85
N TRP A 20 -21.39 10.96 -16.08
CA TRP A 20 -21.62 10.84 -14.64
C TRP A 20 -21.31 12.15 -13.90
N LEU A 21 -20.17 12.78 -14.17
CA LEU A 21 -19.79 14.05 -13.55
C LEU A 21 -20.72 15.21 -13.90
N VAL A 22 -21.28 15.23 -15.12
CA VAL A 22 -22.25 16.25 -15.53
C VAL A 22 -23.59 16.00 -14.87
N VAL A 23 -24.08 14.75 -14.87
CA VAL A 23 -25.37 14.37 -14.28
C VAL A 23 -25.35 14.57 -12.76
N SER A 24 -24.28 14.20 -12.08
CA SER A 24 -24.14 14.39 -10.63
C SER A 24 -24.19 15.86 -10.20
N ARG A 25 -23.86 16.82 -11.09
CA ARG A 25 -24.00 18.26 -10.80
C ARG A 25 -25.37 18.85 -11.10
N GLN A 26 -26.15 18.19 -11.96
CA GLN A 26 -27.45 18.71 -12.42
C GLN A 26 -28.63 18.20 -11.60
N VAL A 27 -28.46 17.14 -10.82
CA VAL A 27 -29.54 16.50 -10.05
C VAL A 27 -29.27 16.70 -8.55
N PRO A 28 -29.92 17.69 -7.89
CA PRO A 28 -29.75 17.97 -6.45
C PRO A 28 -30.13 16.77 -5.57
N GLU A 29 -31.08 15.95 -6.02
CA GLU A 29 -31.51 14.74 -5.32
C GLU A 29 -30.40 13.67 -5.28
N LEU A 30 -29.57 13.59 -6.33
CA LEU A 30 -28.39 12.72 -6.33
C LEU A 30 -27.32 13.23 -5.35
N GLN A 31 -27.22 14.54 -5.15
CA GLN A 31 -26.33 15.12 -4.16
C GLN A 31 -26.80 14.78 -2.74
N GLN A 32 -28.09 14.79 -2.44
CA GLN A 32 -28.62 14.34 -1.15
C GLN A 32 -28.37 12.86 -0.87
N TRP A 33 -28.36 12.01 -1.90
CA TRP A 33 -27.97 10.60 -1.78
C TRP A 33 -26.44 10.41 -1.64
N LEU A 34 -25.66 11.36 -2.13
CA LEU A 34 -24.20 11.40 -2.01
C LEU A 34 -23.76 12.17 -0.77
N ASP A 35 -24.61 13.04 -0.21
CA ASP A 35 -24.48 13.74 1.08
C ASP A 35 -24.85 12.88 2.31
N VAL A 36 -25.04 11.57 2.13
CA VAL A 36 -24.83 10.68 3.25
C VAL A 36 -23.45 11.05 3.78
N GLU A 37 -23.31 11.34 5.08
CA GLU A 37 -22.07 11.71 5.81
C GLU A 37 -20.90 10.74 5.53
N PHE A 38 -20.70 10.40 4.26
CA PHE A 38 -19.63 9.60 3.74
C PHE A 38 -18.42 10.51 3.64
N SER A 39 -17.66 10.52 4.71
CA SER A 39 -16.37 11.19 4.74
C SER A 39 -15.59 10.82 3.47
N TRP A 40 -15.11 11.82 2.74
CA TRP A 40 -14.41 11.66 1.45
C TRP A 40 -13.34 10.54 1.42
N PRO A 41 -12.66 10.16 2.53
CA PRO A 41 -11.70 9.04 2.53
C PRO A 41 -12.34 7.67 2.28
N ILE A 42 -13.65 7.51 2.53
CA ILE A 42 -14.35 6.25 2.27
C ILE A 42 -14.37 5.94 0.77
N TRP A 43 -14.44 6.96 -0.09
CA TRP A 43 -14.33 6.79 -1.53
C TRP A 43 -12.96 6.24 -1.94
N THR A 44 -11.90 6.64 -1.26
CA THR A 44 -10.55 6.12 -1.49
C THR A 44 -10.45 4.65 -1.08
N ILE A 45 -11.03 4.28 0.07
CA ILE A 45 -11.13 2.88 0.51
C ILE A 45 -11.92 2.05 -0.51
N GLY A 46 -13.08 2.57 -0.94
CA GLY A 46 -13.92 1.92 -1.95
C GLY A 46 -13.20 1.71 -3.29
N ALA A 47 -12.43 2.69 -3.73
CA ALA A 47 -11.61 2.57 -4.94
C ALA A 47 -10.55 1.46 -4.80
N GLY A 48 -9.90 1.34 -3.65
CA GLY A 48 -8.96 0.25 -3.38
C GLY A 48 -9.62 -1.13 -3.40
N ILE A 49 -10.78 -1.26 -2.77
CA ILE A 49 -11.58 -2.50 -2.81
C ILE A 49 -12.00 -2.83 -4.24
N LEU A 50 -12.42 -1.83 -5.01
CA LEU A 50 -12.82 -2.01 -6.42
C LEU A 50 -11.64 -2.53 -7.26
N ILE A 51 -10.43 -1.96 -7.09
CA ILE A 51 -9.21 -2.44 -7.76
C ILE A 51 -8.96 -3.91 -7.41
N PHE A 52 -9.15 -4.30 -6.15
CA PHE A 52 -8.97 -5.68 -5.71
C PHE A 52 -9.97 -6.62 -6.40
N ILE A 53 -11.25 -6.26 -6.42
CA ILE A 53 -12.31 -7.05 -7.08
C ILE A 53 -12.03 -7.19 -8.58
N ILE A 54 -11.65 -6.10 -9.25
CA ILE A 54 -11.28 -6.15 -10.67
C ILE A 54 -10.09 -7.09 -10.89
N GLY A 55 -9.08 -7.04 -10.01
CA GLY A 55 -7.93 -7.94 -10.06
C GLY A 55 -8.32 -9.42 -9.95
N LEU A 56 -9.29 -9.74 -9.08
CA LEU A 56 -9.82 -11.09 -8.93
C LEU A 56 -10.58 -11.56 -10.19
N ILE A 57 -11.43 -10.69 -10.75
CA ILE A 57 -12.24 -11.01 -11.95
C ILE A 57 -11.33 -11.23 -13.17
N VAL A 58 -10.30 -10.41 -13.31
CA VAL A 58 -9.35 -10.50 -14.44
C VAL A 58 -8.34 -11.64 -14.26
N GLY A 59 -8.26 -12.22 -13.06
CA GLY A 59 -7.28 -13.26 -12.74
C GLY A 59 -5.84 -12.73 -12.63
N ALA A 60 -5.69 -11.48 -12.17
CA ALA A 60 -4.40 -10.82 -11.98
C ALA A 60 -4.12 -10.61 -10.47
N PRO A 61 -3.60 -11.62 -9.73
CA PRO A 61 -3.38 -11.53 -8.30
C PRO A 61 -2.49 -10.35 -7.87
N GLY A 62 -1.53 -9.96 -8.73
CA GLY A 62 -0.65 -8.80 -8.49
C GLY A 62 -1.37 -7.47 -8.29
N MET A 63 -2.63 -7.34 -8.74
CA MET A 63 -3.47 -6.17 -8.48
C MET A 63 -3.83 -6.01 -6.98
N ALA A 64 -3.63 -7.04 -6.17
CA ALA A 64 -3.76 -6.93 -4.72
C ALA A 64 -2.79 -5.91 -4.11
N VAL A 65 -1.62 -5.68 -4.74
CA VAL A 65 -0.64 -4.69 -4.25
C VAL A 65 -1.14 -3.26 -4.39
N PRO A 66 -1.48 -2.74 -5.58
CA PRO A 66 -2.04 -1.39 -5.68
C PRO A 66 -3.37 -1.25 -4.92
N ALA A 67 -4.20 -2.29 -4.88
CA ALA A 67 -5.45 -2.29 -4.12
C ALA A 67 -5.21 -2.06 -2.62
N SER A 68 -4.28 -2.80 -2.01
CA SER A 68 -3.96 -2.65 -0.58
C SER A 68 -3.30 -1.31 -0.26
N ILE A 69 -2.49 -0.73 -1.17
CA ILE A 69 -1.91 0.60 -1.00
C ILE A 69 -3.02 1.65 -0.96
N VAL A 70 -3.92 1.65 -1.95
CA VAL A 70 -5.01 2.63 -2.04
C VAL A 70 -5.97 2.50 -0.85
N THR A 71 -6.35 1.27 -0.49
CA THR A 71 -7.19 1.01 0.69
C THR A 71 -6.50 1.48 1.97
N GLY A 72 -5.21 1.16 2.15
CA GLY A 72 -4.44 1.54 3.33
C GLY A 72 -4.30 3.05 3.48
N ILE A 73 -3.99 3.76 2.39
CA ILE A 73 -3.97 5.24 2.38
C ILE A 73 -5.36 5.79 2.73
N GLY A 74 -6.42 5.23 2.16
CA GLY A 74 -7.80 5.59 2.49
C GLY A 74 -8.10 5.41 3.98
N CYS A 75 -7.63 4.34 4.61
CA CYS A 75 -7.78 4.12 6.06
C CYS A 75 -7.02 5.18 6.89
N ILE A 76 -5.80 5.55 6.50
CA ILE A 76 -5.05 6.64 7.16
C ILE A 76 -5.83 7.94 7.05
N LEU A 77 -6.27 8.30 5.85
CA LEU A 77 -7.02 9.53 5.61
C LEU A 77 -8.35 9.54 6.38
N TYR A 78 -9.02 8.39 6.50
CA TYR A 78 -10.24 8.26 7.30
C TYR A 78 -9.96 8.51 8.78
N TYR A 79 -8.91 7.91 9.33
CA TYR A 79 -8.49 8.16 10.71
C TYR A 79 -8.22 9.65 10.94
N GLN A 80 -7.45 10.29 10.06
CA GLN A 80 -7.12 11.72 10.15
C GLN A 80 -8.34 12.63 10.02
N ASN A 81 -9.30 12.24 9.18
CA ASN A 81 -10.53 12.99 9.01
C ASN A 81 -11.43 12.90 10.25
N VAL A 82 -11.52 11.74 10.89
CA VAL A 82 -12.33 11.53 12.09
C VAL A 82 -11.70 12.19 13.33
N THR A 83 -10.37 12.10 13.46
CA THR A 83 -9.64 12.66 14.61
C THR A 83 -9.26 14.14 14.45
N GLY A 84 -9.31 14.68 13.21
CA GLY A 84 -8.78 16.00 12.88
C GLY A 84 -7.26 16.09 12.91
N ASP A 85 -6.55 14.99 13.20
CA ASP A 85 -5.09 14.94 13.35
C ASP A 85 -4.38 14.65 12.02
N PHE A 86 -4.38 15.64 11.12
CA PHE A 86 -3.61 15.56 9.88
C PHE A 86 -2.09 15.68 10.10
N ALA A 87 -1.63 16.14 11.27
CA ALA A 87 -0.22 16.20 11.62
C ALA A 87 0.37 14.78 11.75
N SER A 88 -0.45 13.79 12.07
CA SER A 88 -0.07 12.37 12.12
C SER A 88 0.48 11.83 10.79
N TRP A 89 0.23 12.53 9.66
CA TRP A 89 0.83 12.19 8.37
C TRP A 89 2.37 12.15 8.44
N SER A 90 2.97 12.96 9.33
CA SER A 90 4.43 13.02 9.54
C SER A 90 5.06 11.66 9.84
N TYR A 91 4.31 10.70 10.40
CA TYR A 91 4.77 9.35 10.70
C TYR A 91 3.93 8.24 10.07
N MET A 92 2.63 8.48 9.77
CA MET A 92 1.74 7.45 9.22
C MET A 92 2.10 7.01 7.79
N TRP A 93 2.75 7.87 6.99
CA TRP A 93 3.21 7.50 5.65
C TRP A 93 4.17 6.30 5.66
N THR A 94 4.85 6.05 6.78
CA THR A 94 5.74 4.90 6.96
C THR A 94 5.01 3.55 6.96
N LEU A 95 3.67 3.55 7.05
CA LEU A 95 2.84 2.37 6.90
C LEU A 95 2.66 1.94 5.43
N ILE A 96 2.95 2.82 4.46
CA ILE A 96 2.78 2.51 3.03
C ILE A 96 3.56 1.25 2.60
N PRO A 97 4.85 1.06 2.96
CA PRO A 97 5.54 -0.21 2.70
C PRO A 97 4.85 -1.42 3.32
N GLY A 98 4.19 -1.25 4.47
CA GLY A 98 3.38 -2.29 5.11
C GLY A 98 2.17 -2.68 4.26
N PHE A 99 1.48 -1.71 3.67
CA PHE A 99 0.37 -1.99 2.75
C PHE A 99 0.84 -2.71 1.49
N VAL A 100 2.02 -2.38 0.96
CA VAL A 100 2.65 -3.17 -0.11
C VAL A 100 2.87 -4.61 0.35
N GLY A 101 3.37 -4.79 1.58
CA GLY A 101 3.56 -6.11 2.19
C GLY A 101 2.27 -6.92 2.30
N VAL A 102 1.17 -6.28 2.75
CA VAL A 102 -0.16 -6.90 2.80
C VAL A 102 -0.61 -7.32 1.39
N GLY A 103 -0.46 -6.44 0.39
CA GLY A 103 -0.80 -6.75 -0.99
C GLY A 103 0.00 -7.92 -1.57
N LEU A 104 1.30 -8.02 -1.26
CA LEU A 104 2.12 -9.15 -1.66
C LEU A 104 1.66 -10.47 -1.01
N ILE A 105 1.30 -10.44 0.28
CA ILE A 105 0.76 -11.62 0.96
C ILE A 105 -0.55 -12.06 0.30
N LEU A 106 -1.46 -11.11 0.03
CA LEU A 106 -2.72 -11.41 -0.66
C LEU A 106 -2.47 -11.99 -2.06
N ALA A 107 -1.58 -11.39 -2.86
CA ALA A 107 -1.19 -11.92 -4.16
C ALA A 107 -0.59 -13.34 -4.07
N GLY A 108 0.23 -13.58 -3.05
CA GLY A 108 0.81 -14.90 -2.77
C GLY A 108 -0.25 -15.94 -2.38
N LEU A 109 -1.26 -15.57 -1.59
CA LEU A 109 -2.37 -16.44 -1.23
C LEU A 109 -3.28 -16.75 -2.43
N LEU A 110 -3.36 -15.82 -3.39
CA LEU A 110 -4.09 -16.02 -4.65
C LEU A 110 -3.29 -16.84 -5.69
N GLY A 111 -2.12 -17.37 -5.32
CA GLY A 111 -1.35 -18.31 -6.15
C GLY A 111 -0.19 -17.70 -6.94
N GLU A 112 0.08 -16.40 -6.80
CA GLU A 112 1.21 -15.74 -7.47
C GLU A 112 2.50 -15.88 -6.65
N ASN A 113 3.44 -16.74 -7.07
CA ASN A 113 4.75 -16.94 -6.42
C ASN A 113 4.66 -16.99 -4.88
N THR A 114 3.74 -17.79 -4.35
CA THR A 114 3.26 -17.81 -2.95
C THR A 114 4.39 -17.67 -1.92
N ARG A 115 5.40 -18.53 -1.96
CA ARG A 115 6.49 -18.51 -0.97
C ARG A 115 7.32 -17.23 -1.01
N LYS A 116 7.60 -16.70 -2.22
CA LYS A 116 8.38 -15.48 -2.42
C LYS A 116 7.59 -14.26 -1.97
N ASN A 117 6.33 -14.16 -2.39
CA ASN A 117 5.48 -13.02 -2.11
C ASN A 117 5.14 -12.92 -0.62
N ILE A 118 4.83 -14.04 0.04
CA ILE A 118 4.59 -14.05 1.49
C ILE A 118 5.84 -13.65 2.26
N SER A 119 7.01 -14.20 1.93
CA SER A 119 8.27 -13.86 2.61
C SER A 119 8.65 -12.39 2.41
N SER A 120 8.50 -11.87 1.19
CA SER A 120 8.76 -10.46 0.88
C SER A 120 7.75 -9.53 1.56
N GLY A 121 6.47 -9.93 1.56
CA GLY A 121 5.40 -9.18 2.21
C GLY A 121 5.60 -9.05 3.71
N LEU A 122 5.89 -10.16 4.41
CA LEU A 122 6.21 -10.14 5.84
C LEU A 122 7.39 -9.23 6.15
N ASN A 123 8.42 -9.27 5.32
CA ASN A 123 9.60 -8.43 5.46
C ASN A 123 9.27 -6.95 5.38
N LEU A 124 8.44 -6.55 4.40
CA LEU A 124 8.01 -5.16 4.24
C LEU A 124 7.12 -4.70 5.40
N ILE A 125 6.26 -5.58 5.92
CA ILE A 125 5.45 -5.28 7.11
C ILE A 125 6.36 -5.01 8.32
N VAL A 126 7.35 -5.88 8.57
CA VAL A 126 8.29 -5.69 9.69
C VAL A 126 9.04 -4.37 9.55
N ILE A 127 9.58 -4.07 8.36
CA ILE A 127 10.28 -2.80 8.09
C ILE A 127 9.34 -1.62 8.34
N SER A 128 8.12 -1.68 7.83
CA SER A 128 7.12 -0.63 7.98
C SER A 128 6.77 -0.37 9.44
N VAL A 129 6.55 -1.43 10.24
CA VAL A 129 6.28 -1.31 11.67
C VAL A 129 7.44 -0.66 12.41
N VAL A 130 8.69 -1.07 12.11
CA VAL A 130 9.88 -0.48 12.73
C VAL A 130 10.00 1.01 12.36
N LEU A 131 9.80 1.36 11.09
CA LEU A 131 9.80 2.76 10.64
C LEU A 131 8.68 3.55 11.32
N PHE A 132 7.47 2.99 11.41
CA PHE A 132 6.34 3.63 12.08
C PHE A 132 6.64 3.93 13.55
N LEU A 133 7.24 2.98 14.27
CA LEU A 133 7.65 3.18 15.66
C LEU A 133 8.72 4.27 15.80
N ILE A 134 9.73 4.27 14.91
CA ILE A 134 10.79 5.28 14.92
C ILE A 134 10.22 6.67 14.65
N PHE A 135 9.49 6.84 13.55
CA PHE A 135 8.93 8.14 13.18
C PHE A 135 7.82 8.59 14.13
N GLY A 136 6.99 7.64 14.61
CA GLY A 136 5.96 7.93 15.59
C GLY A 136 6.52 8.46 16.92
N THR A 137 7.67 7.95 17.38
CA THR A 137 8.34 8.47 18.57
C THR A 137 9.08 9.78 18.31
N LEU A 138 9.67 9.97 17.12
CA LEU A 138 10.35 11.22 16.74
C LEU A 138 9.38 12.40 16.63
N PHE A 139 8.19 12.18 16.06
CA PHE A 139 7.19 13.23 15.84
C PHE A 139 6.15 13.33 16.98
N GLY A 140 6.37 12.64 18.10
CA GLY A 140 5.54 12.76 19.30
C GLY A 140 4.20 12.01 19.25
N GLY A 141 3.92 11.27 18.16
CA GLY A 141 2.69 10.47 18.03
C GLY A 141 2.65 9.24 18.96
N LEU A 142 3.81 8.77 19.42
CA LEU A 142 3.96 7.62 20.31
C LEU A 142 4.84 7.99 21.50
N ALA A 143 4.25 8.49 22.57
CA ALA A 143 4.96 8.82 23.82
C ALA A 143 5.34 7.58 24.66
N ILE A 144 5.08 6.36 24.16
CA ILE A 144 5.17 5.10 24.91
C ILE A 144 6.58 4.80 25.42
N LEU A 145 7.61 5.21 24.69
CA LEU A 145 9.03 4.90 25.00
C LEU A 145 9.78 6.09 25.60
N GLY A 146 9.10 7.19 25.92
CA GLY A 146 9.71 8.39 26.45
C GLY A 146 10.77 9.02 25.51
N PRO A 147 11.65 9.93 26.03
CA PRO A 147 12.59 10.68 25.23
C PRO A 147 13.71 9.82 24.57
N TYR A 148 13.93 8.61 25.06
CA TYR A 148 14.93 7.67 24.52
C TYR A 148 14.38 6.70 23.49
N GLY A 149 13.06 6.72 23.23
CA GLY A 149 12.36 5.82 22.30
C GLY A 149 13.00 5.73 20.92
N PRO A 150 13.24 6.86 20.23
CA PRO A 150 13.85 6.84 18.89
C PRO A 150 15.24 6.20 18.87
N ALA A 151 16.07 6.48 19.89
CA ALA A 151 17.42 5.93 19.97
C ALA A 151 17.42 4.40 20.16
N ILE A 152 16.56 3.90 21.05
CA ILE A 152 16.40 2.46 21.31
C ILE A 152 15.93 1.73 20.04
N LEU A 153 14.96 2.30 19.31
CA LEU A 153 14.44 1.70 18.08
C LEU A 153 15.45 1.71 16.94
N LEU A 154 16.26 2.77 16.81
CA LEU A 154 17.35 2.83 15.82
C LEU A 154 18.43 1.80 16.12
N ILE A 155 18.80 1.62 17.39
CA ILE A 155 19.76 0.58 17.81
C ILE A 155 19.19 -0.80 17.51
N ALA A 156 17.93 -1.07 17.85
CA ALA A 156 17.27 -2.34 17.58
C ALA A 156 17.21 -2.64 16.06
N LEU A 157 16.89 -1.63 15.24
CA LEU A 157 16.92 -1.76 13.78
C LEU A 157 18.33 -2.05 13.26
N GLY A 158 19.35 -1.35 13.77
CA GLY A 158 20.75 -1.59 13.41
C GLY A 158 21.20 -3.01 13.74
N VAL A 159 20.90 -3.49 14.94
CA VAL A 159 21.16 -4.89 15.36
C VAL A 159 20.44 -5.88 14.47
N TYR A 160 19.17 -5.64 14.17
CA TYR A 160 18.37 -6.50 13.25
C TYR A 160 19.02 -6.62 11.87
N ILE A 161 19.45 -5.47 11.29
CA ILE A 161 20.10 -5.46 9.97
C ILE A 161 21.43 -6.22 10.01
N LEU A 162 22.23 -6.02 11.07
CA LEU A 162 23.52 -6.72 11.25
C LEU A 162 23.32 -8.24 11.36
N VAL A 163 22.40 -8.68 12.23
CA VAL A 163 22.11 -10.12 12.42
C VAL A 163 21.64 -10.74 11.11
N ARG A 164 20.76 -10.04 10.38
CA ARG A 164 20.26 -10.51 9.10
C ARG A 164 21.31 -10.52 8.00
N GLY A 165 22.25 -9.56 8.00
CA GLY A 165 23.40 -9.53 7.09
C GLY A 165 24.32 -10.72 7.34
N PHE A 166 24.54 -11.07 8.61
CA PHE A 166 25.41 -12.19 9.01
C PHE A 166 24.80 -13.57 8.69
N MET A 167 23.44 -13.67 8.74
CA MET A 167 22.72 -14.92 8.45
C MET A 167 22.48 -15.17 6.95
N ARG A 168 22.86 -14.26 6.05
CA ARG A 168 22.85 -14.52 4.61
C ARG A 168 24.12 -15.29 4.26
N PRO A 169 24.05 -16.60 3.87
CA PRO A 169 25.21 -17.30 3.34
C PRO A 169 25.69 -16.56 2.09
N ASN A 170 27.00 -16.31 2.02
CA ASN A 170 27.69 -15.78 0.83
C ASN A 170 27.43 -16.68 -0.38
N GLY A 171 26.31 -16.45 -1.07
CA GLY A 171 26.00 -17.06 -2.36
C GLY A 171 26.42 -16.13 -3.49
N GLY A 172 27.74 -15.95 -3.70
CA GLY A 172 28.16 -15.06 -4.76
C GLY A 172 29.67 -14.96 -4.91
N GLN A 173 30.33 -16.01 -5.39
CA GLN A 173 31.58 -15.92 -6.16
C GLN A 173 31.85 -17.27 -6.83
N LYS A 174 31.06 -17.64 -7.84
CA LYS A 174 31.40 -18.65 -8.84
C LYS A 174 31.10 -18.14 -10.23
N GLU A 175 31.56 -16.96 -10.54
CA GLU A 175 31.61 -16.46 -11.92
C GLU A 175 32.99 -15.90 -12.16
N GLY A 176 33.91 -16.71 -12.65
CA GLY A 176 35.26 -16.25 -12.99
C GLY A 176 36.27 -17.33 -13.19
N GLN A 177 35.91 -18.58 -13.55
CA GLN A 177 36.90 -19.60 -13.82
C GLN A 177 36.63 -20.51 -15.04
N ASN A 178 35.87 -20.07 -16.04
CA ASN A 178 35.68 -20.86 -17.28
C ASN A 178 36.04 -20.07 -18.56
N GLU A 179 36.94 -19.11 -18.49
CA GLU A 179 37.46 -18.46 -19.71
C GLU A 179 38.98 -18.65 -19.86
N THR A 180 39.49 -19.87 -19.66
CA THR A 180 40.84 -20.23 -20.15
C THR A 180 40.94 -21.75 -20.30
N ARG A 181 40.35 -22.32 -21.37
CA ARG A 181 40.83 -23.55 -22.01
C ARG A 181 40.31 -23.65 -23.45
#